data_8679097a24fe30d87b614c9a6d6d51b7
#
_entry.id   8679097a24fe30d87b614c9a6d6d51b7
#
_cell.length_a   1.000
_cell.length_b   1.000
_cell.length_c   1.000
_cell.angle_alpha   90.00
_cell.angle_beta   90.00
_cell.angle_gamma   90.00
#
_symmetry.space_group_name_H-M   'P 1'
#
loop_
_entity.id
_entity.type
_entity.pdbx_description
1 polymer ?
#
loop_
_entity_poly.entity_id
_entity_poly.type
_entity_poly.pdbx_seq_one_letter_code
_entity_poly.pdbx_strand_id
1 'polypeptide(L)'
;MQKGKVLSLKNFKVMDFVARNNILTILVVLIAGGVTVGIFTQSKLQVLSKYSAGYLERFIALRSGESFVSVAFSSFMGSALVLLLLFAAGTSMLGVVLVPLLAALRGVFFGGVSALLYSQYSVKGIAFNAVLIIPSAFVFVIALLLAARESMRFSILIAKISLPGSPSVNLAFDFKNYCGRYLFIALIALASALTDAVLSCSFLDSLIL
;
A
#
# COMPACT_ATOMS: atom_id res chain seq x y z
N MET A 1 -3.95 -8.95 42.61
CA MET A 1 -4.51 -7.65 42.14
C MET A 1 -3.57 -6.86 41.19
N GLN A 2 -2.66 -7.50 40.41
CA GLN A 2 -1.73 -6.76 39.51
C GLN A 2 -1.98 -6.89 38.02
N LYS A 3 -2.87 -7.77 37.56
CA LYS A 3 -3.14 -7.95 36.11
C LYS A 3 -3.98 -6.81 35.47
N GLY A 4 -4.79 -6.09 36.24
CA GLY A 4 -5.62 -5.01 35.68
C GLY A 4 -4.87 -3.73 35.31
N LYS A 5 -3.73 -3.45 35.99
CA LYS A 5 -2.97 -2.21 35.80
C LYS A 5 -2.12 -2.21 34.52
N VAL A 6 -1.64 -3.39 34.08
CA VAL A 6 -0.78 -3.53 32.90
C VAL A 6 -1.57 -3.38 31.59
N LEU A 7 -2.80 -3.87 31.56
CA LEU A 7 -3.71 -3.71 30.41
C LEU A 7 -4.15 -2.25 30.22
N SER A 8 -4.39 -1.53 31.29
CA SER A 8 -4.76 -0.11 31.26
C SER A 8 -3.65 0.78 30.69
N LEU A 9 -2.39 0.56 31.08
CA LEU A 9 -1.25 1.34 30.59
C LEU A 9 -0.92 1.07 29.12
N LYS A 10 -1.15 -0.16 28.64
CA LYS A 10 -0.94 -0.52 27.22
C LYS A 10 -1.99 0.12 26.32
N ASN A 11 -3.24 0.12 26.75
CA ASN A 11 -4.34 0.78 26.03
C ASN A 11 -4.17 2.30 25.99
N PHE A 12 -3.65 2.92 27.04
CA PHE A 12 -3.39 4.34 27.10
C PHE A 12 -2.31 4.77 26.10
N LYS A 13 -1.20 4.03 25.99
CA LYS A 13 -0.14 4.30 25.01
C LYS A 13 -0.61 4.14 23.56
N VAL A 14 -1.47 3.17 23.28
CA VAL A 14 -2.07 2.99 21.95
C VAL A 14 -3.01 4.13 21.62
N MET A 15 -3.85 4.56 22.56
CA MET A 15 -4.78 5.70 22.38
C MET A 15 -4.03 7.01 22.16
N ASP A 16 -2.95 7.27 22.88
CA ASP A 16 -2.09 8.44 22.68
C ASP A 16 -1.38 8.41 21.32
N PHE A 17 -0.92 7.25 20.89
CA PHE A 17 -0.33 7.06 19.56
C PHE A 17 -1.35 7.31 18.45
N VAL A 18 -2.57 6.78 18.59
CA VAL A 18 -3.69 6.99 17.66
C VAL A 18 -4.07 8.47 17.60
N ALA A 19 -4.24 9.14 18.76
CA ALA A 19 -4.57 10.55 18.82
C ALA A 19 -3.47 11.45 18.20
N ARG A 20 -2.21 11.05 18.33
CA ARG A 20 -1.06 11.79 17.80
C ARG A 20 -0.83 11.56 16.30
N ASN A 21 -1.33 10.45 15.74
CA ASN A 21 -1.13 10.05 14.33
C ASN A 21 -2.46 9.79 13.59
N ASN A 22 -3.47 10.61 13.82
CA ASN A 22 -4.82 10.44 13.26
C ASN A 22 -4.84 10.10 11.75
N ILE A 23 -4.02 10.76 10.94
CA ILE A 23 -3.94 10.50 9.50
C ILE A 23 -3.50 9.06 9.20
N LEU A 24 -2.47 8.59 9.88
CA LEU A 24 -1.93 7.24 9.65
C LEU A 24 -2.94 6.16 10.09
N THR A 25 -3.60 6.38 11.22
CA THR A 25 -4.64 5.47 11.71
C THR A 25 -5.82 5.38 10.75
N ILE A 26 -6.30 6.51 10.24
CA ILE A 26 -7.38 6.55 9.24
C ILE A 26 -6.96 5.79 7.98
N LEU A 27 -5.74 5.98 7.49
CA LEU A 27 -5.23 5.28 6.30
C LEU A 27 -5.14 3.76 6.51
N VAL A 28 -4.67 3.30 7.68
CA VAL A 28 -4.64 1.87 8.02
C VAL A 28 -6.06 1.28 8.02
N VAL A 29 -7.01 1.96 8.66
CA VAL A 29 -8.42 1.51 8.69
C VAL A 29 -9.02 1.48 7.29
N LEU A 30 -8.72 2.47 6.44
CA LEU A 30 -9.19 2.50 5.05
C LEU A 30 -8.61 1.37 4.21
N ILE A 31 -7.31 1.07 4.33
CA ILE A 31 -6.69 -0.05 3.62
C ILE A 31 -7.30 -1.38 4.11
N ALA A 32 -7.40 -1.59 5.42
CA ALA A 32 -8.00 -2.79 5.98
C ALA A 32 -9.47 -2.96 5.56
N GLY A 33 -10.25 -1.89 5.63
CA GLY A 33 -11.63 -1.86 5.11
C GLY A 33 -11.70 -2.13 3.61
N GLY A 34 -10.76 -1.58 2.84
CA GLY A 34 -10.62 -1.87 1.41
C GLY A 34 -10.38 -3.38 1.16
N VAL A 35 -9.47 -4.00 1.90
CA VAL A 35 -9.20 -5.45 1.79
C VAL A 35 -10.46 -6.28 2.05
N THR A 36 -11.19 -5.97 3.13
CA THR A 36 -12.44 -6.70 3.44
C THR A 36 -13.48 -6.52 2.34
N VAL A 37 -13.68 -5.29 1.85
CA VAL A 37 -14.58 -5.00 0.71
C VAL A 37 -14.13 -5.78 -0.53
N GLY A 38 -12.83 -5.81 -0.84
CA GLY A 38 -12.27 -6.54 -1.97
C GLY A 38 -12.59 -8.04 -1.92
N ILE A 39 -12.43 -8.65 -0.75
CA ILE A 39 -12.74 -10.08 -0.53
C ILE A 39 -14.23 -10.37 -0.79
N PHE A 40 -15.14 -9.58 -0.19
CA PHE A 40 -16.58 -9.80 -0.33
C PHE A 40 -17.12 -9.46 -1.72
N THR A 41 -16.46 -8.55 -2.43
CA THR A 41 -16.94 -8.05 -3.73
C THR A 41 -16.40 -8.87 -4.89
N GLN A 42 -15.32 -9.62 -4.70
CA GLN A 42 -14.66 -10.43 -5.74
C GLN A 42 -15.63 -11.39 -6.44
N SER A 43 -16.47 -12.08 -5.69
CA SER A 43 -17.46 -13.04 -6.23
C SER A 43 -18.67 -12.37 -6.90
N LYS A 44 -18.95 -11.11 -6.57
CA LYS A 44 -20.16 -10.39 -7.02
C LYS A 44 -19.90 -9.49 -8.24
N LEU A 45 -18.71 -8.91 -8.37
CA LEU A 45 -18.37 -8.01 -9.45
C LEU A 45 -17.47 -8.69 -10.48
N GLN A 46 -18.05 -9.01 -11.65
CA GLN A 46 -17.30 -9.58 -12.79
C GLN A 46 -16.11 -8.72 -13.21
N VAL A 47 -16.21 -7.39 -13.08
CA VAL A 47 -15.14 -6.45 -13.40
C VAL A 47 -13.93 -6.69 -12.49
N LEU A 48 -14.13 -6.77 -11.17
CA LEU A 48 -13.05 -7.00 -10.21
C LEU A 48 -12.41 -8.38 -10.41
N SER A 49 -13.23 -9.40 -10.65
CA SER A 49 -12.77 -10.77 -10.95
C SER A 49 -11.88 -10.80 -12.19
N LYS A 50 -12.30 -10.16 -13.29
CA LYS A 50 -11.53 -10.09 -14.54
C LYS A 50 -10.21 -9.34 -14.36
N TYR A 51 -10.20 -8.22 -13.65
CA TYR A 51 -8.97 -7.47 -13.37
C TYR A 51 -8.01 -8.25 -12.45
N SER A 52 -8.52 -8.93 -11.43
CA SER A 52 -7.71 -9.75 -10.53
C SER A 52 -7.10 -10.95 -11.26
N ALA A 53 -7.86 -11.61 -12.13
CA ALA A 53 -7.36 -12.72 -12.97
C ALA A 53 -6.28 -12.24 -13.94
N GLY A 54 -6.53 -11.16 -14.68
CA GLY A 54 -5.54 -10.59 -15.60
C GLY A 54 -4.27 -10.09 -14.89
N TYR A 55 -4.39 -9.61 -13.65
CA TYR A 55 -3.22 -9.28 -12.85
C TYR A 55 -2.42 -10.53 -12.46
N LEU A 56 -3.10 -11.59 -12.03
CA LEU A 56 -2.45 -12.85 -11.64
C LEU A 56 -1.73 -13.51 -12.84
N GLU A 57 -2.36 -13.54 -13.99
CA GLU A 57 -1.74 -14.04 -15.23
C GLU A 57 -0.47 -13.25 -15.58
N ARG A 58 -0.54 -11.92 -15.56
CA ARG A 58 0.63 -11.06 -15.78
C ARG A 58 1.68 -11.24 -14.70
N PHE A 59 1.26 -11.40 -13.45
CA PHE A 59 2.16 -11.62 -12.32
C PHE A 59 2.99 -12.88 -12.52
N ILE A 60 2.37 -13.98 -12.95
CA ILE A 60 3.03 -15.25 -13.23
C ILE A 60 3.90 -15.12 -14.50
N ALA A 61 3.36 -14.57 -15.59
CA ALA A 61 4.06 -14.43 -16.87
C ALA A 61 5.35 -13.59 -16.77
N LEU A 62 5.33 -12.52 -15.96
CA LEU A 62 6.49 -11.65 -15.75
C LEU A 62 7.54 -12.24 -14.79
N ARG A 63 7.30 -13.44 -14.25
CA ARG A 63 8.21 -14.09 -13.30
C ARG A 63 8.65 -15.48 -13.71
N SER A 64 7.86 -16.17 -14.52
CA SER A 64 8.19 -17.53 -15.01
C SER A 64 9.37 -17.47 -15.98
N GLY A 65 10.49 -18.07 -15.62
CA GLY A 65 11.70 -18.14 -16.45
C GLY A 65 12.48 -16.83 -16.61
N GLU A 66 12.08 -15.77 -15.92
CA GLU A 66 12.73 -14.46 -15.99
C GLU A 66 13.92 -14.32 -15.02
N SER A 67 14.86 -13.47 -15.39
CA SER A 67 16.01 -13.17 -14.52
C SER A 67 15.58 -12.39 -13.27
N PHE A 68 16.32 -12.56 -12.18
CA PHE A 68 16.10 -11.82 -10.92
C PHE A 68 15.95 -10.30 -11.13
N VAL A 69 16.79 -9.72 -12.00
CA VAL A 69 16.79 -8.28 -12.29
C VAL A 69 15.51 -7.87 -13.01
N SER A 70 15.03 -8.67 -13.95
CA SER A 70 13.77 -8.42 -14.69
C SER A 70 12.58 -8.41 -13.73
N VAL A 71 12.50 -9.41 -12.85
CA VAL A 71 11.44 -9.51 -11.82
C VAL A 71 11.49 -8.33 -10.86
N ALA A 72 12.68 -7.99 -10.34
CA ALA A 72 12.84 -6.84 -9.43
C ALA A 72 12.44 -5.53 -10.11
N PHE A 73 12.83 -5.32 -11.36
CA PHE A 73 12.51 -4.12 -12.12
C PHE A 73 11.01 -4.00 -12.39
N SER A 74 10.35 -5.07 -12.81
CA SER A 74 8.91 -5.07 -13.07
C SER A 74 8.10 -4.81 -11.80
N SER A 75 8.49 -5.39 -10.67
CA SER A 75 7.85 -5.18 -9.37
C SER A 75 8.08 -3.78 -8.84
N PHE A 76 9.28 -3.24 -9.01
CA PHE A 76 9.58 -1.85 -8.66
C PHE A 76 8.78 -0.87 -9.51
N MET A 77 8.69 -1.09 -10.82
CA MET A 77 7.93 -0.21 -11.72
C MET A 77 6.44 -0.15 -11.33
N GLY A 78 5.84 -1.29 -11.01
CA GLY A 78 4.45 -1.33 -10.50
C GLY A 78 4.26 -0.58 -9.19
N SER A 79 5.21 -0.70 -8.27
CA SER A 79 5.20 0.01 -6.98
C SER A 79 5.45 1.51 -7.16
N ALA A 80 6.41 1.89 -8.01
CA ALA A 80 6.76 3.26 -8.33
C ALA A 80 5.59 4.03 -8.96
N LEU A 81 4.82 3.39 -9.81
CA LEU A 81 3.65 3.99 -10.45
C LEU A 81 2.60 4.40 -9.39
N VAL A 82 2.33 3.55 -8.41
CA VAL A 82 1.41 3.87 -7.31
C VAL A 82 1.95 5.02 -6.45
N LEU A 83 3.25 5.00 -6.15
CA LEU A 83 3.88 6.09 -5.39
C LEU A 83 3.85 7.42 -6.16
N LEU A 84 4.06 7.40 -7.49
CA LEU A 84 3.95 8.57 -8.36
C LEU A 84 2.52 9.14 -8.38
N LEU A 85 1.50 8.30 -8.45
CA LEU A 85 0.11 8.73 -8.36
C LEU A 85 -0.20 9.40 -7.01
N LEU A 86 0.30 8.84 -5.90
CA LEU A 86 0.15 9.46 -4.59
C LEU A 86 0.93 10.77 -4.48
N PHE A 87 2.14 10.83 -5.06
CA PHE A 87 2.94 12.04 -5.13
C PHE A 87 2.21 13.15 -5.88
N ALA A 88 1.71 12.84 -7.08
CA ALA A 88 0.94 13.80 -7.89
C ALA A 88 -0.36 14.24 -7.19
N ALA A 89 -1.09 13.30 -6.57
CA ALA A 89 -2.28 13.64 -5.78
C ALA A 89 -1.94 14.58 -4.63
N GLY A 90 -0.81 14.33 -3.93
CA GLY A 90 -0.35 15.17 -2.82
C GLY A 90 -0.02 16.61 -3.20
N THR A 91 0.42 16.86 -4.44
CA THR A 91 0.73 18.22 -4.94
C THR A 91 -0.52 19.02 -5.32
N SER A 92 -1.70 18.43 -5.24
CA SER A 92 -2.97 19.11 -5.51
C SER A 92 -3.81 19.29 -4.24
N MET A 93 -4.67 20.29 -4.23
CA MET A 93 -5.67 20.50 -3.17
C MET A 93 -6.65 19.32 -3.06
N LEU A 94 -6.93 18.63 -4.17
CA LEU A 94 -7.80 17.46 -4.23
C LEU A 94 -7.18 16.22 -3.58
N GLY A 95 -5.88 16.24 -3.27
CA GLY A 95 -5.17 15.13 -2.63
C GLY A 95 -5.73 14.73 -1.26
N VAL A 96 -6.37 15.67 -0.55
CA VAL A 96 -7.05 15.35 0.73
C VAL A 96 -8.10 14.25 0.54
N VAL A 97 -8.77 14.18 -0.61
CA VAL A 97 -9.78 13.18 -0.96
C VAL A 97 -9.18 12.04 -1.78
N LEU A 98 -8.32 12.36 -2.75
CA LEU A 98 -7.74 11.37 -3.67
C LEU A 98 -6.79 10.39 -2.98
N VAL A 99 -5.98 10.85 -2.02
CA VAL A 99 -5.00 9.99 -1.34
C VAL A 99 -5.66 8.88 -0.52
N PRO A 100 -6.66 9.14 0.36
CA PRO A 100 -7.37 8.07 1.07
C PRO A 100 -8.13 7.15 0.11
N LEU A 101 -8.69 7.69 -0.97
CA LEU A 101 -9.37 6.89 -1.99
C LEU A 101 -8.40 5.91 -2.68
N LEU A 102 -7.23 6.38 -3.11
CA LEU A 102 -6.20 5.54 -3.72
C LEU A 102 -5.70 4.45 -2.76
N ALA A 103 -5.53 4.80 -1.48
CA ALA A 103 -5.14 3.84 -0.44
C ALA A 103 -6.21 2.75 -0.24
N ALA A 104 -7.49 3.13 -0.18
CA ALA A 104 -8.61 2.20 -0.07
C ALA A 104 -8.73 1.30 -1.31
N LEU A 105 -8.63 1.86 -2.52
CA LEU A 105 -8.64 1.11 -3.78
C LEU A 105 -7.51 0.08 -3.85
N ARG A 106 -6.32 0.42 -3.34
CA ARG A 106 -5.20 -0.53 -3.26
C ARG A 106 -5.52 -1.69 -2.33
N GLY A 107 -6.20 -1.42 -1.19
CA GLY A 107 -6.73 -2.44 -0.29
C GLY A 107 -7.74 -3.36 -0.98
N VAL A 108 -8.73 -2.81 -1.69
CA VAL A 108 -9.75 -3.56 -2.44
C VAL A 108 -9.09 -4.49 -3.47
N PHE A 109 -8.12 -3.98 -4.21
CA PHE A 109 -7.40 -4.77 -5.21
C PHE A 109 -6.63 -5.94 -4.58
N PHE A 110 -5.91 -5.69 -3.49
CA PHE A 110 -5.18 -6.73 -2.76
C PHE A 110 -6.12 -7.80 -2.18
N GLY A 111 -7.25 -7.38 -1.58
CA GLY A 111 -8.29 -8.28 -1.09
C GLY A 111 -8.91 -9.12 -2.21
N GLY A 112 -9.18 -8.50 -3.37
CA GLY A 112 -9.72 -9.18 -4.54
C GLY A 112 -8.79 -10.27 -5.11
N VAL A 113 -7.50 -9.97 -5.26
CA VAL A 113 -6.49 -10.94 -5.71
C VAL A 113 -6.37 -12.11 -4.73
N SER A 114 -6.32 -11.84 -3.43
CA SER A 114 -6.26 -12.87 -2.39
C SER A 114 -7.50 -13.78 -2.41
N ALA A 115 -8.69 -13.19 -2.54
CA ALA A 115 -9.94 -13.94 -2.61
C ALA A 115 -10.03 -14.80 -3.88
N LEU A 116 -9.54 -14.30 -5.02
CA LEU A 116 -9.45 -15.06 -6.26
C LEU A 116 -8.57 -16.30 -6.08
N LEU A 117 -7.37 -16.13 -5.53
CA LEU A 117 -6.43 -17.22 -5.28
C LEU A 117 -7.05 -18.30 -4.40
N TYR A 118 -7.75 -17.91 -3.34
CA TYR A 118 -8.37 -18.87 -2.42
C TYR A 118 -9.56 -19.61 -3.05
N SER A 119 -10.35 -18.92 -3.87
CA SER A 119 -11.53 -19.52 -4.50
C SER A 119 -11.18 -20.44 -5.68
N GLN A 120 -10.17 -20.11 -6.47
CA GLN A 120 -9.82 -20.90 -7.67
C GLN A 120 -8.81 -22.01 -7.39
N TYR A 121 -7.83 -21.77 -6.51
CA TYR A 121 -6.71 -22.68 -6.30
C TYR A 121 -6.65 -23.32 -4.91
N SER A 122 -7.66 -23.07 -4.06
CA SER A 122 -7.79 -23.67 -2.72
C SER A 122 -6.49 -23.62 -1.90
N VAL A 123 -5.97 -24.75 -1.45
CA VAL A 123 -4.77 -24.84 -0.59
C VAL A 123 -3.51 -24.31 -1.31
N LYS A 124 -3.34 -24.62 -2.61
CA LYS A 124 -2.22 -24.10 -3.40
C LYS A 124 -2.27 -22.57 -3.51
N GLY A 125 -3.46 -22.00 -3.71
CA GLY A 125 -3.65 -20.56 -3.74
C GLY A 125 -3.32 -19.87 -2.42
N ILE A 126 -3.64 -20.50 -1.29
CA ILE A 126 -3.27 -20.02 0.05
C ILE A 126 -1.75 -20.01 0.21
N ALA A 127 -1.07 -21.11 -0.15
CA ALA A 127 0.38 -21.20 -0.06
C ALA A 127 1.08 -20.18 -0.98
N PHE A 128 0.59 -20.04 -2.22
CA PHE A 128 1.09 -19.05 -3.18
C PHE A 128 0.97 -17.61 -2.63
N ASN A 129 -0.19 -17.25 -2.11
CA ASN A 129 -0.42 -15.92 -1.54
C ASN A 129 0.46 -15.67 -0.30
N ALA A 130 0.57 -16.67 0.60
CA ALA A 130 1.31 -16.53 1.84
C ALA A 130 2.83 -16.40 1.64
N VAL A 131 3.39 -17.09 0.64
CA VAL A 131 4.84 -17.12 0.40
C VAL A 131 5.28 -16.03 -0.57
N LEU A 132 4.55 -15.81 -1.67
CA LEU A 132 4.97 -14.90 -2.73
C LEU A 132 4.38 -13.48 -2.56
N ILE A 133 3.08 -13.36 -2.24
CA ILE A 133 2.42 -12.06 -2.28
C ILE A 133 2.47 -11.33 -0.94
N ILE A 134 2.13 -12.00 0.16
CA ILE A 134 2.00 -11.33 1.48
C ILE A 134 3.31 -10.68 1.95
N PRO A 135 4.50 -11.32 1.89
CA PRO A 135 5.70 -10.72 2.44
C PRO A 135 6.13 -9.44 1.68
N SER A 136 6.11 -9.47 0.35
CA SER A 136 6.43 -8.30 -0.48
C SER A 136 5.38 -7.20 -0.32
N ALA A 137 4.09 -7.56 -0.28
CA ALA A 137 2.99 -6.63 -0.06
C ALA A 137 3.07 -5.97 1.32
N PHE A 138 3.48 -6.69 2.37
CA PHE A 138 3.64 -6.12 3.71
C PHE A 138 4.67 -4.99 3.73
N VAL A 139 5.84 -5.20 3.12
CA VAL A 139 6.87 -4.16 2.99
C VAL A 139 6.35 -2.98 2.15
N PHE A 140 5.63 -3.27 1.05
CA PHE A 140 5.04 -2.23 0.22
C PHE A 140 3.95 -1.42 0.93
N VAL A 141 3.12 -2.03 1.77
CA VAL A 141 2.08 -1.32 2.54
C VAL A 141 2.70 -0.31 3.50
N ILE A 142 3.87 -0.58 4.07
CA ILE A 142 4.60 0.40 4.89
C ILE A 142 4.99 1.61 4.04
N ALA A 143 5.56 1.40 2.85
CA ALA A 143 5.89 2.48 1.91
C ALA A 143 4.64 3.27 1.50
N LEU A 144 3.54 2.57 1.18
CA LEU A 144 2.26 3.16 0.79
C LEU A 144 1.67 4.05 1.90
N LEU A 145 1.68 3.59 3.15
CA LEU A 145 1.18 4.35 4.30
C LEU A 145 2.00 5.61 4.55
N LEU A 146 3.33 5.52 4.45
CA LEU A 146 4.21 6.67 4.59
C LEU A 146 3.99 7.67 3.44
N ALA A 147 3.90 7.20 2.20
CA ALA A 147 3.62 8.03 1.04
C ALA A 147 2.27 8.74 1.17
N ALA A 148 1.21 8.00 1.47
CA ALA A 148 -0.12 8.55 1.65
C ALA A 148 -0.17 9.59 2.78
N ARG A 149 0.52 9.34 3.90
CA ARG A 149 0.61 10.30 5.01
C ARG A 149 1.29 11.61 4.59
N GLU A 150 2.43 11.52 3.91
CA GLU A 150 3.16 12.71 3.46
C GLU A 150 2.38 13.46 2.36
N SER A 151 1.74 12.74 1.43
CA SER A 151 0.86 13.34 0.41
C SER A 151 -0.33 14.07 1.02
N MET A 152 -1.01 13.48 2.00
CA MET A 152 -2.10 14.15 2.71
C MET A 152 -1.63 15.41 3.45
N ARG A 153 -0.49 15.34 4.13
CA ARG A 153 0.07 16.50 4.84
C ARG A 153 0.37 17.65 3.89
N PHE A 154 1.00 17.34 2.75
CA PHE A 154 1.35 18.35 1.76
C PHE A 154 0.11 18.93 1.07
N SER A 155 -0.87 18.09 0.73
CA SER A 155 -2.16 18.53 0.18
C SER A 155 -2.94 19.44 1.14
N ILE A 156 -2.98 19.11 2.45
CA ILE A 156 -3.58 19.97 3.48
C ILE A 156 -2.83 21.31 3.59
N LEU A 157 -1.51 21.30 3.45
CA LEU A 157 -0.70 22.52 3.44
C LEU A 157 -1.09 23.43 2.28
N ILE A 158 -1.18 22.87 1.06
CA ILE A 158 -1.61 23.59 -0.14
C ILE A 158 -3.03 24.16 0.05
N ALA A 159 -3.96 23.34 0.55
CA ALA A 159 -5.32 23.78 0.81
C ALA A 159 -5.37 24.95 1.81
N LYS A 160 -4.55 24.92 2.86
CA LYS A 160 -4.45 26.03 3.83
C LYS A 160 -3.91 27.32 3.22
N ILE A 161 -2.89 27.22 2.37
CA ILE A 161 -2.28 28.39 1.72
C ILE A 161 -3.28 29.08 0.74
N SER A 162 -4.18 28.30 0.16
CA SER A 162 -5.20 28.83 -0.76
C SER A 162 -6.32 29.61 -0.07
N LEU A 163 -6.38 29.59 1.29
CA LEU A 163 -7.38 30.33 2.05
C LEU A 163 -6.88 31.76 2.36
N PRO A 164 -7.76 32.80 2.26
CA PRO A 164 -7.40 34.17 2.58
C PRO A 164 -7.01 34.30 4.06
N GLY A 165 -5.89 34.96 4.34
CA GLY A 165 -5.38 35.15 5.71
C GLY A 165 -4.37 34.11 6.19
N SER A 166 -3.89 33.25 5.31
CA SER A 166 -2.88 32.25 5.68
C SER A 166 -1.51 32.87 5.97
N PRO A 167 -0.75 32.28 6.91
CA PRO A 167 0.61 32.72 7.20
C PRO A 167 1.52 32.49 5.98
N SER A 168 2.54 33.34 5.82
CA SER A 168 3.55 33.20 4.77
C SER A 168 4.35 31.91 4.99
N VAL A 169 4.08 30.89 4.19
CA VAL A 169 4.77 29.59 4.22
C VAL A 169 5.79 29.56 3.07
N ASN A 170 6.99 29.10 3.34
CA ASN A 170 7.99 28.90 2.29
C ASN A 170 7.72 27.59 1.55
N LEU A 171 6.80 27.64 0.57
CA LEU A 171 6.35 26.49 -0.20
C LEU A 171 7.51 25.75 -0.88
N ALA A 172 8.54 26.45 -1.33
CA ALA A 172 9.71 25.85 -1.98
C ALA A 172 10.49 24.95 -1.01
N PHE A 173 10.65 25.38 0.24
CA PHE A 173 11.31 24.58 1.27
C PHE A 173 10.50 23.34 1.65
N ASP A 174 9.19 23.49 1.82
CA ASP A 174 8.29 22.38 2.14
C ASP A 174 8.20 21.36 1.01
N PHE A 175 8.19 21.83 -0.26
CA PHE A 175 8.23 20.96 -1.43
C PHE A 175 9.54 20.19 -1.53
N LYS A 176 10.69 20.82 -1.26
CA LYS A 176 11.98 20.13 -1.22
C LYS A 176 12.01 19.02 -0.17
N ASN A 177 11.47 19.29 1.01
CA ASN A 177 11.36 18.30 2.08
C ASN A 177 10.41 17.16 1.70
N TYR A 178 9.31 17.47 1.02
CA TYR A 178 8.38 16.49 0.49
C TYR A 178 9.05 15.53 -0.51
N CYS A 179 9.79 16.07 -1.48
CA CYS A 179 10.56 15.27 -2.44
C CYS A 179 11.61 14.40 -1.74
N GLY A 180 12.34 14.94 -0.77
CA GLY A 180 13.35 14.20 -0.01
C GLY A 180 12.77 13.01 0.76
N ARG A 181 11.61 13.19 1.38
CA ARG A 181 10.90 12.08 2.06
C ARG A 181 10.38 11.04 1.07
N TYR A 182 9.91 11.45 -0.10
CA TYR A 182 9.48 10.53 -1.15
C TYR A 182 10.63 9.69 -1.69
N LEU A 183 11.84 10.26 -1.80
CA LEU A 183 13.03 9.49 -2.17
C LEU A 183 13.30 8.37 -1.17
N PHE A 184 13.21 8.66 0.13
CA PHE A 184 13.37 7.65 1.18
C PHE A 184 12.27 6.57 1.12
N ILE A 185 11.03 6.95 0.85
CA ILE A 185 9.91 6.01 0.67
C ILE A 185 10.13 5.12 -0.56
N ALA A 186 10.69 5.67 -1.64
CA ALA A 186 11.04 4.90 -2.84
C ALA A 186 12.10 3.83 -2.55
N LEU A 187 13.05 4.07 -1.62
CA LEU A 187 13.98 3.03 -1.18
C LEU A 187 13.28 1.87 -0.45
N ILE A 188 12.24 2.16 0.34
CA ILE A 188 11.44 1.11 0.99
C ILE A 188 10.66 0.31 -0.08
N ALA A 189 10.13 0.98 -1.10
CA ALA A 189 9.46 0.30 -2.22
C ALA A 189 10.45 -0.55 -3.05
N LEU A 190 11.68 -0.10 -3.20
CA LEU A 190 12.75 -0.90 -3.82
C LEU A 190 13.04 -2.15 -2.98
N ALA A 191 13.14 -2.02 -1.65
CA ALA A 191 13.29 -3.18 -0.77
C ALA A 191 12.12 -4.18 -0.93
N SER A 192 10.88 -3.70 -1.05
CA SER A 192 9.72 -4.55 -1.36
C SER A 192 9.87 -5.29 -2.69
N ALA A 193 10.35 -4.60 -3.74
CA ALA A 193 10.56 -5.22 -5.05
C ALA A 193 11.68 -6.27 -5.03
N LEU A 194 12.73 -6.04 -4.24
CA LEU A 194 13.80 -7.03 -4.04
C LEU A 194 13.29 -8.26 -3.27
N THR A 195 12.48 -8.08 -2.23
CA THR A 195 11.87 -9.21 -1.52
C THR A 195 10.96 -10.02 -2.42
N ASP A 196 10.17 -9.37 -3.29
CA ASP A 196 9.34 -10.03 -4.29
C ASP A 196 10.19 -10.84 -5.30
N ALA A 197 11.30 -10.28 -5.80
CA ALA A 197 12.18 -10.97 -6.72
C ALA A 197 12.87 -12.19 -6.09
N VAL A 198 13.35 -12.07 -4.83
CA VAL A 198 13.96 -13.20 -4.10
C VAL A 198 12.95 -14.33 -3.93
N LEU A 199 11.74 -14.02 -3.45
CA LEU A 199 10.70 -15.03 -3.22
C LEU A 199 10.21 -15.66 -4.52
N SER A 200 10.04 -14.86 -5.57
CA SER A 200 9.60 -15.36 -6.88
C SER A 200 10.64 -16.29 -7.49
N CYS A 201 11.93 -15.92 -7.52
CA CYS A 201 12.98 -16.78 -8.07
C CYS A 201 13.24 -18.05 -7.25
N SER A 202 12.92 -18.04 -5.94
CA SER A 202 13.18 -19.20 -5.07
C SER A 202 12.00 -20.19 -5.02
N PHE A 203 10.77 -19.70 -5.08
CA PHE A 203 9.59 -20.53 -4.76
C PHE A 203 8.54 -20.61 -5.88
N LEU A 204 8.64 -19.80 -6.94
CA LEU A 204 7.60 -19.78 -7.97
C LEU A 204 7.44 -21.15 -8.65
N ASP A 205 8.55 -21.79 -9.05
CA ASP A 205 8.53 -23.08 -9.76
C ASP A 205 7.95 -24.22 -8.92
N SER A 206 8.10 -24.14 -7.59
CA SER A 206 7.55 -25.14 -6.66
C SER A 206 6.06 -24.90 -6.33
N LEU A 207 5.55 -23.69 -6.59
CA LEU A 207 4.20 -23.25 -6.25
C LEU A 207 3.35 -22.92 -7.48
N ILE A 208 3.82 -23.21 -8.70
CA ILE A 208 3.05 -22.96 -9.93
C ILE A 208 1.67 -23.64 -9.82
N LEU A 209 0.67 -22.83 -10.07
CA LEU A 209 -0.76 -23.12 -9.91
C LEU A 209 -1.31 -24.00 -11.04
#